data_1f232203d41c3ddca2115b5e9f4bc706
#
_entry.id   1f232203d41c3ddca2115b5e9f4bc706
#
_cell.length_a   1.000
_cell.length_b   1.000
_cell.length_c   1.000
_cell.angle_alpha   90.00
_cell.angle_beta   90.00
_cell.angle_gamma   90.00
#
_symmetry.space_group_name_H-M   'P 1'
#
loop_
_entity.id
_entity.type
_entity.pdbx_description
1 polymer ?
#
loop_
_entity_poly.entity_id
_entity_poly.type
_entity_poly.pdbx_seq_one_letter_code
_entity_poly.pdbx_strand_id
1 'polypeptide(L)'
;MKKTFKLHIEGKNSDRVLDAIKHEVRKYVKREKRKTLPVGANYWAFDCKFGATEDAAESLHLGEITKQMDVVAKAGGDSFYVEILARPAVRTPRDRTTSVEEDDEDFDE
;
A
#
# COMPACT_ATOMS: atom_id res chain seq x y z
N MET A 1 6.92 -1.78 -6.15
CA MET A 1 6.35 -0.55 -6.72
C MET A 1 6.93 0.65 -6.00
N LYS A 2 7.52 1.55 -6.75
CA LYS A 2 8.02 2.80 -6.22
C LYS A 2 7.56 3.89 -7.16
N LYS A 3 6.72 4.78 -6.66
CA LYS A 3 6.11 5.73 -7.58
C LYS A 3 5.64 6.98 -6.86
N THR A 4 5.81 8.13 -7.52
CA THR A 4 5.24 9.38 -7.05
C THR A 4 3.95 9.61 -7.81
N PHE A 5 2.87 9.82 -7.07
CA PHE A 5 1.56 10.06 -7.66
C PHE A 5 1.20 11.54 -7.50
N LYS A 6 0.64 12.10 -8.55
CA LYS A 6 0.18 13.48 -8.51
C LYS A 6 -1.33 13.49 -8.32
N LEU A 7 -1.78 14.33 -7.39
CA LEU A 7 -3.20 14.46 -7.11
C LEU A 7 -3.88 15.48 -8.00
N HIS A 8 -3.16 16.52 -8.38
CA HIS A 8 -3.74 17.57 -9.21
C HIS A 8 -3.33 17.37 -10.64
N ILE A 9 -4.27 16.90 -11.42
CA ILE A 9 -4.06 16.70 -12.85
C ILE A 9 -5.05 17.59 -13.56
N GLU A 10 -4.56 18.38 -14.47
CA GLU A 10 -5.39 19.33 -15.19
C GLU A 10 -6.53 18.61 -15.90
N GLY A 11 -7.73 19.11 -15.72
CA GLY A 11 -8.89 18.52 -16.35
C GLY A 11 -9.47 17.34 -15.61
N LYS A 12 -8.94 17.01 -14.41
CA LYS A 12 -9.44 15.89 -13.66
C LYS A 12 -9.78 16.28 -12.24
N ASN A 13 -10.79 15.60 -11.71
CA ASN A 13 -11.23 15.81 -10.33
C ASN A 13 -10.26 15.11 -9.39
N SER A 14 -9.79 15.82 -8.36
CA SER A 14 -8.81 15.24 -7.43
C SER A 14 -9.32 14.00 -6.74
N ASP A 15 -10.61 13.97 -6.39
CA ASP A 15 -11.16 12.81 -5.73
C ASP A 15 -11.10 11.58 -6.62
N ARG A 16 -11.35 11.76 -7.90
CA ARG A 16 -11.27 10.65 -8.83
C ARG A 16 -9.84 10.18 -9.03
N VAL A 17 -8.92 11.13 -9.07
CA VAL A 17 -7.51 10.79 -9.20
C VAL A 17 -7.08 9.97 -7.98
N LEU A 18 -7.51 10.40 -6.80
CA LEU A 18 -7.17 9.68 -5.58
C LEU A 18 -7.74 8.26 -5.58
N ASP A 19 -9.00 8.11 -6.01
CA ASP A 19 -9.62 6.80 -6.09
C ASP A 19 -8.88 5.89 -7.06
N ALA A 20 -8.45 6.44 -8.18
CA ALA A 20 -7.71 5.66 -9.16
C ALA A 20 -6.37 5.20 -8.59
N ILE A 21 -5.72 6.06 -7.82
CA ILE A 21 -4.46 5.69 -7.19
C ILE A 21 -4.67 4.57 -6.18
N LYS A 22 -5.70 4.70 -5.36
CA LYS A 22 -6.00 3.66 -4.38
C LYS A 22 -6.29 2.33 -5.07
N HIS A 23 -7.01 2.41 -6.17
CA HIS A 23 -7.34 1.21 -6.93
C HIS A 23 -6.08 0.58 -7.51
N GLU A 24 -5.19 1.39 -8.02
CA GLU A 24 -3.94 0.89 -8.57
C GLU A 24 -3.12 0.17 -7.51
N VAL A 25 -3.05 0.73 -6.31
CA VAL A 25 -2.32 0.12 -5.22
C VAL A 25 -2.94 -1.22 -4.86
N ARG A 26 -4.27 -1.27 -4.75
CA ARG A 26 -4.93 -2.51 -4.41
C ARG A 26 -4.71 -3.58 -5.47
N LYS A 27 -4.76 -3.19 -6.72
CA LYS A 27 -4.53 -4.14 -7.80
C LYS A 27 -3.12 -4.68 -7.74
N TYR A 28 -2.15 -3.82 -7.46
CA TYR A 28 -0.78 -4.26 -7.37
C TYR A 28 -0.61 -5.29 -6.26
N VAL A 29 -1.14 -5.00 -5.07
CA VAL A 29 -1.03 -5.91 -3.94
C VAL A 29 -1.70 -7.24 -4.25
N LYS A 30 -2.88 -7.19 -4.83
CA LYS A 30 -3.62 -8.39 -5.16
C LYS A 30 -2.84 -9.26 -6.13
N ARG A 31 -2.25 -8.63 -7.13
CA ARG A 31 -1.48 -9.36 -8.11
C ARG A 31 -0.26 -10.01 -7.48
N GLU A 32 0.42 -9.29 -6.59
CA GLU A 32 1.60 -9.85 -5.94
C GLU A 32 1.24 -11.03 -5.04
N LYS A 33 0.10 -10.95 -4.38
CA LYS A 33 -0.33 -12.05 -3.51
C LYS A 33 -0.62 -13.33 -4.27
N ARG A 34 -0.88 -13.24 -5.55
CA ARG A 34 -1.18 -14.42 -6.35
C ARG A 34 0.04 -15.12 -6.87
N LYS A 35 1.21 -14.52 -6.72
CA LYS A 35 2.43 -15.15 -7.20
C LYS A 35 2.79 -16.34 -6.35
N THR A 36 3.48 -17.29 -6.96
CA THR A 36 3.90 -18.49 -6.26
C THR A 36 4.93 -18.15 -5.23
N LEU A 37 4.72 -18.64 -4.00
CA LEU A 37 5.68 -18.43 -2.93
C LEU A 37 6.88 -19.34 -3.10
N PRO A 38 8.08 -18.87 -2.80
CA PRO A 38 9.25 -19.73 -2.83
C PRO A 38 9.20 -20.75 -1.71
N VAL A 39 10.03 -21.77 -1.84
CA VAL A 39 10.12 -22.81 -0.83
C VAL A 39 10.53 -22.16 0.50
N GLY A 40 9.85 -22.56 1.56
CA GLY A 40 10.17 -22.05 2.89
C GLY A 40 9.33 -20.86 3.30
N ALA A 41 8.60 -20.25 2.38
CA ALA A 41 7.74 -19.12 2.72
C ALA A 41 6.30 -19.56 2.67
N ASN A 42 5.46 -18.95 3.49
CA ASN A 42 4.05 -19.30 3.48
C ASN A 42 3.12 -18.11 3.34
N TYR A 43 3.64 -16.91 3.15
CA TYR A 43 2.79 -15.78 2.80
C TYR A 43 3.66 -14.66 2.22
N TRP A 44 2.98 -13.67 1.63
CA TRP A 44 3.63 -12.50 1.08
C TRP A 44 3.51 -11.35 2.07
N ALA A 45 4.63 -10.78 2.45
CA ALA A 45 4.65 -9.57 3.26
C ALA A 45 4.92 -8.38 2.36
N PHE A 46 4.51 -7.21 2.80
CA PHE A 46 4.70 -6.00 2.02
C PHE A 46 5.41 -4.96 2.87
N ASP A 47 6.57 -4.52 2.39
CA ASP A 47 7.30 -3.44 3.04
C ASP A 47 6.89 -2.16 2.33
N CYS A 48 6.28 -1.26 3.07
CA CYS A 48 5.69 -0.06 2.48
C CYS A 48 6.28 1.19 3.05
N LYS A 49 6.39 2.20 2.21
CA LYS A 49 6.81 3.54 2.63
C LYS A 49 5.92 4.57 2.00
N PHE A 50 5.73 5.66 2.69
CA PHE A 50 4.87 6.73 2.22
C PHE A 50 5.39 8.07 2.71
N GLY A 51 5.33 9.08 1.87
CA GLY A 51 5.73 10.41 2.25
C GLY A 51 5.44 11.41 1.16
N ALA A 52 5.74 12.67 1.41
CA ALA A 52 5.55 13.70 0.42
C ALA A 52 6.52 13.51 -0.74
N THR A 53 7.71 13.03 -0.44
CA THR A 53 8.73 12.74 -1.44
C THR A 53 9.40 11.44 -1.07
N GLU A 54 10.21 10.94 -1.98
CA GLU A 54 10.95 9.72 -1.70
C GLU A 54 11.84 9.86 -0.49
N ASP A 55 12.49 10.99 -0.36
CA ASP A 55 13.41 11.23 0.75
C ASP A 55 12.68 11.31 2.09
N ALA A 56 11.44 11.78 2.07
CA ALA A 56 10.67 11.94 3.29
C ALA A 56 9.82 10.72 3.62
N ALA A 57 9.85 9.70 2.77
CA ALA A 57 9.00 8.54 2.96
C ALA A 57 9.39 7.75 4.20
N GLU A 58 8.39 7.33 4.95
CA GLU A 58 8.59 6.55 6.17
C GLU A 58 7.84 5.24 6.08
N SER A 59 8.32 4.26 6.83
CA SER A 59 7.71 2.93 6.83
C SER A 59 6.31 2.97 7.41
N LEU A 60 5.39 2.33 6.75
CA LEU A 60 4.00 2.22 7.19
C LEU A 60 3.48 0.83 6.89
N HIS A 61 2.45 0.44 7.61
CA HIS A 61 1.72 -0.76 7.27
C HIS A 61 0.94 -0.55 5.99
N LEU A 62 0.77 -1.63 5.25
CA LEU A 62 0.03 -1.55 4.00
C LEU A 62 -1.36 -0.94 4.19
N GLY A 63 -2.04 -1.30 5.25
CA GLY A 63 -3.37 -0.77 5.50
C GLY A 63 -3.38 0.71 5.83
N GLU A 64 -2.25 1.27 6.22
CA GLU A 64 -2.17 2.69 6.53
C GLU A 64 -1.94 3.55 5.30
N ILE A 65 -1.47 2.95 4.23
CA ILE A 65 -1.13 3.71 3.03
C ILE A 65 -2.32 4.50 2.51
N THR A 66 -3.46 3.84 2.36
CA THR A 66 -4.64 4.51 1.82
C THR A 66 -5.14 5.60 2.77
N LYS A 67 -4.99 5.38 4.07
CA LYS A 67 -5.39 6.39 5.03
C LYS A 67 -4.52 7.64 4.93
N GLN A 68 -3.22 7.43 4.73
CA GLN A 68 -2.31 8.55 4.57
C GLN A 68 -2.57 9.30 3.27
N MET A 69 -2.99 8.60 2.23
CA MET A 69 -3.37 9.25 0.99
C MET A 69 -4.51 10.24 1.24
N ASP A 70 -5.49 9.83 2.05
CA ASP A 70 -6.60 10.71 2.38
C ASP A 70 -6.12 11.93 3.17
N VAL A 71 -5.19 11.71 4.08
CA VAL A 71 -4.66 12.81 4.89
C VAL A 71 -3.99 13.85 3.99
N VAL A 72 -3.17 13.39 3.05
CA VAL A 72 -2.49 14.31 2.15
C VAL A 72 -3.50 15.06 1.30
N ALA A 73 -4.50 14.36 0.79
CA ALA A 73 -5.50 15.00 -0.06
C ALA A 73 -6.29 16.05 0.71
N LYS A 74 -6.66 15.76 1.94
CA LYS A 74 -7.42 16.70 2.74
C LYS A 74 -6.59 17.91 3.13
N ALA A 75 -5.30 17.73 3.26
CA ALA A 75 -4.41 18.82 3.61
C ALA A 75 -4.05 19.68 2.41
N GLY A 76 -4.55 19.34 1.24
CA GLY A 76 -4.26 20.13 0.05
C GLY A 76 -2.96 19.77 -0.63
N GLY A 77 -2.42 18.60 -0.33
CA GLY A 77 -1.17 18.20 -0.94
C GLY A 77 -1.31 17.93 -2.42
N ASP A 78 -0.24 18.16 -3.16
CA ASP A 78 -0.25 18.00 -4.60
C ASP A 78 0.16 16.61 -5.04
N SER A 79 0.96 15.94 -4.24
CA SER A 79 1.48 14.64 -4.63
C SER A 79 1.98 13.90 -3.41
N PHE A 80 2.26 12.62 -3.59
CA PHE A 80 2.90 11.82 -2.53
C PHE A 80 3.67 10.68 -3.17
N TYR A 81 4.57 10.12 -2.39
CA TYR A 81 5.39 9.00 -2.82
C TYR A 81 4.93 7.73 -2.12
N VAL A 82 4.81 6.66 -2.88
CA VAL A 82 4.40 5.36 -2.35
C VAL A 82 5.41 4.31 -2.78
N GLU A 83 5.84 3.50 -1.83
CA GLU A 83 6.72 2.39 -2.11
C GLU A 83 6.11 1.14 -1.50
N ILE A 84 5.96 0.09 -2.29
CA ILE A 84 5.42 -1.19 -1.83
C ILE A 84 6.26 -2.29 -2.44
N LEU A 85 6.92 -3.06 -1.58
CA LEU A 85 7.77 -4.15 -2.03
C LEU A 85 7.27 -5.45 -1.44
N ALA A 86 6.93 -6.40 -2.29
CA ALA A 86 6.48 -7.70 -1.84
C ALA A 86 7.68 -8.54 -1.45
N ARG A 87 7.53 -9.28 -0.36
CA ARG A 87 8.62 -10.07 0.19
C ARG A 87 8.05 -11.40 0.69
N PRO A 88 8.66 -12.54 0.30
CA PRO A 88 8.21 -13.81 0.87
C PRO A 88 8.56 -13.86 2.35
N ALA A 89 7.68 -14.40 3.14
CA ALA A 89 7.87 -14.43 4.58
C ALA A 89 7.29 -15.70 5.18
N VAL A 90 7.67 -15.96 6.42
CA VAL A 90 7.20 -17.12 7.13
C VAL A 90 6.41 -16.67 8.34
N ARG A 91 5.23 -17.22 8.49
CA ARG A 91 4.37 -16.92 9.63
C ARG A 91 4.42 -18.10 10.57
N THR A 92 4.78 -17.85 11.81
CA THR A 92 4.84 -18.94 12.79
C THR A 92 3.47 -19.20 13.35
N PRO A 93 3.17 -20.45 13.67
CA PRO A 93 1.84 -20.78 14.20
C PRO A 93 1.48 -20.05 15.47
N ARG A 94 2.48 -19.68 16.26
CA ARG A 94 2.18 -19.05 17.52
C ARG A 94 1.68 -17.64 17.38
N ASP A 95 1.86 -17.06 16.23
CA ASP A 95 1.46 -15.69 16.02
C ASP A 95 0.02 -15.55 15.68
N ARG A 96 -0.74 -16.58 15.74
CA ARG A 96 -2.13 -16.49 15.37
C ARG A 96 -2.87 -15.46 16.17
N THR A 97 -2.35 -15.12 17.33
CA THR A 97 -3.02 -14.13 18.14
C THR A 97 -2.90 -12.75 17.58
N THR A 98 -2.00 -12.54 16.68
CA THR A 98 -1.82 -11.21 16.17
C THR A 98 -3.01 -10.76 15.39
N SER A 99 -3.81 -11.68 14.97
CA SER A 99 -5.00 -11.33 14.21
C SER A 99 -4.67 -10.35 13.13
N VAL A 100 -3.48 -10.35 12.74
CA VAL A 100 -3.06 -9.48 11.67
C VAL A 100 -3.82 -9.78 10.43
N GLU A 101 -4.29 -10.94 10.36
CA GLU A 101 -5.04 -11.34 9.20
C GLU A 101 -6.20 -10.44 8.97
N GLU A 102 -6.66 -9.79 9.97
CA GLU A 102 -7.74 -8.88 9.75
C GLU A 102 -7.34 -7.78 8.85
N ASP A 103 -6.12 -7.36 8.98
CA ASP A 103 -5.66 -6.31 8.12
C ASP A 103 -5.69 -6.73 6.69
N ASP A 104 -5.39 -7.98 6.46
CA ASP A 104 -5.40 -8.48 5.10
C ASP A 104 -6.78 -8.41 4.53
N GLU A 105 -7.76 -8.68 5.33
CA GLU A 105 -9.10 -8.66 4.83
C GLU A 105 -9.53 -7.31 4.41
N ASP A 106 -9.13 -6.32 5.17
CA ASP A 106 -9.48 -4.97 4.81
C ASP A 106 -9.02 -4.65 3.43
N PHE A 107 -7.94 -5.25 3.03
CA PHE A 107 -7.34 -4.91 1.78
C PHE A 107 -7.87 -5.73 0.64
N ASP A 108 -8.53 -6.79 0.93
CA ASP A 108 -9.03 -7.65 -0.13
C ASP A 108 -10.27 -7.12 -0.77
N GLU A 109 -10.81 -6.12 -0.18
CA GLU A 109 -11.99 -5.54 -0.76
C GLU A 109 -11.75 -4.98 -2.09
#